data_c31c82230823f455a1b2aa18e94eb23a
#
_entry.id   c31c82230823f455a1b2aa18e94eb23a
#
_cell.length_a   1.000
_cell.length_b   1.000
_cell.length_c   1.000
_cell.angle_alpha   90.00
_cell.angle_beta   90.00
_cell.angle_gamma   90.00
#
_symmetry.space_group_name_H-M   'P 1'
#
loop_
_entity.id
_entity.type
_entity.pdbx_description
1 polymer ?
#
loop_
_entity_poly.entity_id
_entity_poly.type
_entity_poly.pdbx_seq_one_letter_code
_entity_poly.pdbx_strand_id
1 'polypeptide(L)'
;PHNHKKEIDSLDIDLGYDITYNPIKCPHILVSGGTGSGKSIFISFLIIELLKRNSTLYIADPKNSDLGSLSHYLSDKYIATTPNNIARIIRLVVEQMQERYQAMRDNFHYGSNFADHGFKPIWLIFDEMGAFQASATDKKSKEVITEVMDGIKQIILLGRQAGVFILISAQQIRAETLNTDLRDNLGLRIALGENSIEGYRMVFGTATPDKFKSIEEKGAGYLYMQGSGKEKAQYWESPYLDTTQFDFIKELQLYITKSK
;
A
#
# COMPACT_ATOMS: atom_id res chain seq x y z
N PRO A 1 -17.32 -24.01 3.62
CA PRO A 1 -16.85 -23.48 2.33
C PRO A 1 -17.50 -22.14 1.96
N HIS A 2 -18.82 -21.95 2.25
CA HIS A 2 -19.54 -20.72 1.88
C HIS A 2 -19.12 -19.49 2.68
N ASN A 3 -18.82 -19.63 3.97
CA ASN A 3 -18.40 -18.50 4.82
C ASN A 3 -17.01 -17.98 4.42
N HIS A 4 -16.07 -18.88 4.16
CA HIS A 4 -14.71 -18.50 3.77
C HIS A 4 -14.68 -17.66 2.48
N LYS A 5 -15.42 -18.07 1.44
CA LYS A 5 -15.49 -17.32 0.19
C LYS A 5 -16.11 -15.94 0.41
N LYS A 6 -17.17 -15.83 1.21
CA LYS A 6 -17.84 -14.56 1.51
C LYS A 6 -16.93 -13.59 2.27
N GLU A 7 -16.11 -14.07 3.20
CA GLU A 7 -15.15 -13.27 3.95
C GLU A 7 -14.01 -12.76 3.05
N ILE A 8 -13.50 -13.62 2.14
CA ILE A 8 -12.51 -13.22 1.14
C ILE A 8 -13.07 -12.15 0.21
N ASP A 9 -14.27 -12.35 -0.32
CA ASP A 9 -14.89 -11.43 -1.27
C ASP A 9 -15.28 -10.10 -0.60
N SER A 10 -15.46 -10.06 0.73
CA SER A 10 -15.70 -8.82 1.48
C SER A 10 -14.55 -7.82 1.46
N LEU A 11 -13.34 -8.26 1.09
CA LEU A 11 -12.15 -7.42 0.94
C LEU A 11 -11.98 -6.86 -0.47
N ASP A 12 -12.87 -7.20 -1.39
CA ASP A 12 -12.82 -6.72 -2.76
C ASP A 12 -12.98 -5.19 -2.84
N ILE A 13 -12.12 -4.56 -3.63
CA ILE A 13 -12.17 -3.12 -3.94
C ILE A 13 -12.35 -2.98 -5.45
N ASP A 14 -13.40 -2.30 -5.86
CA ASP A 14 -13.63 -1.95 -7.26
C ASP A 14 -12.71 -0.78 -7.65
N LEU A 15 -11.85 -1.02 -8.64
CA LEU A 15 -10.94 -0.04 -9.20
C LEU A 15 -11.40 0.50 -10.56
N GLY A 16 -12.64 0.20 -10.98
CA GLY A 16 -13.12 0.52 -12.33
C GLY A 16 -12.49 -0.38 -13.42
N TYR A 17 -12.92 -0.20 -14.66
CA TYR A 17 -12.40 -0.97 -15.81
C TYR A 17 -12.50 -2.48 -15.64
N ASP A 18 -13.55 -2.97 -14.97
CA ASP A 18 -13.75 -4.37 -14.60
C ASP A 18 -12.60 -4.97 -13.75
N ILE A 19 -11.86 -4.10 -13.06
CA ILE A 19 -10.76 -4.51 -12.19
C ILE A 19 -11.23 -4.51 -10.74
N THR A 20 -11.22 -5.69 -10.13
CA THR A 20 -11.48 -5.89 -8.70
C THR A 20 -10.19 -6.29 -8.00
N TYR A 21 -9.75 -5.47 -7.05
CA TYR A 21 -8.57 -5.75 -6.24
C TYR A 21 -8.95 -6.48 -4.95
N ASN A 22 -8.22 -7.54 -4.64
CA ASN A 22 -8.34 -8.27 -3.38
C ASN A 22 -6.95 -8.56 -2.80
N PRO A 23 -6.62 -8.09 -1.59
CA PRO A 23 -5.28 -8.23 -1.03
C PRO A 23 -4.89 -9.68 -0.72
N ILE A 24 -5.84 -10.58 -0.49
CA ILE A 24 -5.54 -12.00 -0.27
C ILE A 24 -5.05 -12.65 -1.55
N LYS A 25 -5.66 -12.29 -2.68
CA LYS A 25 -5.30 -12.82 -4.01
C LYS A 25 -4.07 -12.11 -4.59
N CYS A 26 -3.93 -10.81 -4.32
CA CYS A 26 -2.91 -9.94 -4.89
C CYS A 26 -2.36 -9.02 -3.79
N PRO A 27 -1.39 -9.50 -2.98
CA PRO A 27 -0.90 -8.75 -1.83
C PRO A 27 -0.04 -7.57 -2.25
N HIS A 28 -0.15 -6.50 -1.47
CA HIS A 28 0.66 -5.30 -1.55
C HIS A 28 0.43 -4.44 -2.78
N ILE A 29 0.66 -3.15 -2.63
CA ILE A 29 0.39 -2.14 -3.65
C ILE A 29 1.61 -1.23 -3.82
N LEU A 30 1.97 -0.93 -5.06
CA LEU A 30 2.93 0.10 -5.44
C LEU A 30 2.23 1.17 -6.28
N VAL A 31 2.32 2.42 -5.87
CA VAL A 31 1.78 3.57 -6.61
C VAL A 31 2.89 4.57 -6.89
N SER A 32 3.18 4.80 -8.15
CA SER A 32 4.07 5.86 -8.62
C SER A 32 3.27 6.96 -9.29
N GLY A 33 3.68 8.20 -9.10
CA GLY A 33 3.06 9.34 -9.78
C GLY A 33 3.65 10.66 -9.33
N GLY A 34 3.98 11.49 -10.30
CA GLY A 34 4.49 12.84 -10.07
C GLY A 34 3.43 13.80 -9.52
N THR A 35 3.85 15.00 -9.24
CA THR A 35 2.96 16.09 -8.82
C THR A 35 1.87 16.32 -9.87
N GLY A 36 0.63 16.40 -9.45
CA GLY A 36 -0.51 16.61 -10.34
C GLY A 36 -1.04 15.37 -11.05
N SER A 37 -0.41 14.20 -10.87
CA SER A 37 -0.85 12.94 -11.52
C SER A 37 -2.17 12.37 -10.98
N GLY A 38 -2.64 12.83 -9.82
CA GLY A 38 -3.81 12.28 -9.12
C GLY A 38 -3.45 11.24 -8.05
N LYS A 39 -2.17 11.02 -7.77
CA LYS A 39 -1.70 10.04 -6.78
C LYS A 39 -2.32 10.25 -5.39
N SER A 40 -2.30 11.47 -4.87
CA SER A 40 -2.85 11.77 -3.52
C SER A 40 -4.35 11.50 -3.44
N ILE A 41 -5.11 11.82 -4.48
CA ILE A 41 -6.55 11.54 -4.56
C ILE A 41 -6.81 10.04 -4.58
N PHE A 42 -6.06 9.30 -5.37
CA PHE A 42 -6.19 7.84 -5.45
C PHE A 42 -5.82 7.15 -4.13
N ILE A 43 -4.74 7.59 -3.46
CA ILE A 43 -4.37 7.05 -2.14
C ILE A 43 -5.45 7.37 -1.10
N SER A 44 -6.04 8.57 -1.12
CA SER A 44 -7.18 8.92 -0.25
C SER A 44 -8.39 8.01 -0.49
N PHE A 45 -8.70 7.72 -1.75
CA PHE A 45 -9.72 6.74 -2.10
C PHE A 45 -9.41 5.36 -1.51
N LEU A 46 -8.20 4.86 -1.70
CA LEU A 46 -7.79 3.56 -1.14
C LEU A 46 -7.88 3.52 0.39
N ILE A 47 -7.44 4.57 1.07
CA ILE A 47 -7.53 4.67 2.54
C ILE A 47 -8.98 4.47 2.99
N ILE A 48 -9.92 5.15 2.39
CA ILE A 48 -11.34 5.02 2.75
C ILE A 48 -11.86 3.61 2.43
N GLU A 49 -11.50 3.06 1.28
CA GLU A 49 -11.91 1.70 0.91
C GLU A 49 -11.32 0.64 1.86
N LEU A 50 -10.09 0.80 2.32
CA LEU A 50 -9.49 -0.08 3.32
C LEU A 50 -10.18 0.03 4.68
N LEU A 51 -10.50 1.24 5.12
CA LEU A 51 -11.23 1.47 6.38
C LEU A 51 -12.65 0.90 6.35
N LYS A 52 -13.35 1.00 5.22
CA LYS A 52 -14.65 0.35 5.02
C LYS A 52 -14.60 -1.17 5.24
N ARG A 53 -13.44 -1.76 5.01
CA ARG A 53 -13.16 -3.20 5.20
C ARG A 53 -12.55 -3.52 6.56
N ASN A 54 -12.75 -2.63 7.52
CA ASN A 54 -12.26 -2.77 8.90
C ASN A 54 -10.74 -2.93 9.03
N SER A 55 -9.97 -2.42 8.08
CA SER A 55 -8.51 -2.45 8.17
C SER A 55 -7.99 -1.51 9.26
N THR A 56 -6.94 -1.93 9.95
CA THR A 56 -6.11 -1.03 10.76
C THR A 56 -5.06 -0.39 9.86
N LEU A 57 -4.93 0.93 9.92
CA LEU A 57 -3.96 1.67 9.11
C LEU A 57 -2.82 2.20 9.96
N TYR A 58 -1.60 2.02 9.43
CA TYR A 58 -0.40 2.71 9.90
C TYR A 58 0.18 3.50 8.74
N ILE A 59 0.59 4.74 8.97
CA ILE A 59 1.06 5.66 7.95
C ILE A 59 2.46 6.15 8.31
N ALA A 60 3.40 6.01 7.37
CA ALA A 60 4.73 6.57 7.42
C ALA A 60 4.88 7.59 6.29
N ASP A 61 5.12 8.85 6.63
CA ASP A 61 5.36 9.93 5.68
C ASP A 61 6.57 10.76 6.11
N PRO A 62 7.79 10.39 5.65
CA PRO A 62 9.03 11.06 6.06
C PRO A 62 9.14 12.50 5.55
N LYS A 63 8.37 12.89 4.56
CA LYS A 63 8.30 14.28 4.07
C LYS A 63 7.32 15.15 4.86
N ASN A 64 6.51 14.53 5.73
CA ASN A 64 5.44 15.21 6.45
C ASN A 64 4.56 16.06 5.51
N SER A 65 4.18 15.47 4.40
CA SER A 65 3.34 16.06 3.38
C SER A 65 1.85 15.77 3.63
N ASP A 66 1.07 15.52 2.58
CA ASP A 66 -0.39 15.34 2.70
C ASP A 66 -0.80 14.25 3.70
N LEU A 67 -0.15 13.07 3.67
CA LEU A 67 -0.48 11.98 4.60
C LEU A 67 -0.01 12.27 6.03
N GLY A 68 1.15 12.90 6.20
CA GLY A 68 1.67 13.29 7.52
C GLY A 68 0.73 14.28 8.23
N SER A 69 0.06 15.14 7.49
CA SER A 69 -0.92 16.10 8.04
C SER A 69 -2.12 15.41 8.70
N LEU A 70 -2.37 14.14 8.41
CA LEU A 70 -3.40 13.35 9.09
C LEU A 70 -3.13 13.15 10.57
N SER A 71 -1.93 13.45 11.06
CA SER A 71 -1.59 13.51 12.49
C SER A 71 -2.47 14.49 13.28
N HIS A 72 -3.07 15.48 12.62
CA HIS A 72 -4.07 16.34 13.23
C HIS A 72 -5.40 15.63 13.55
N TYR A 73 -5.66 14.49 12.94
CA TYR A 73 -6.92 13.75 13.02
C TYR A 73 -6.75 12.33 13.57
N LEU A 74 -5.55 11.77 13.47
CA LEU A 74 -5.20 10.42 13.92
C LEU A 74 -4.18 10.49 15.05
N SER A 75 -4.24 9.51 15.96
CA SER A 75 -3.25 9.38 17.03
C SER A 75 -1.84 9.10 16.48
N ASP A 76 -0.81 9.64 17.13
CA ASP A 76 0.60 9.36 16.85
C ASP A 76 0.95 7.86 16.87
N LYS A 77 0.11 7.04 17.46
CA LYS A 77 0.23 5.59 17.40
C LYS A 77 0.20 5.08 15.95
N TYR A 78 -0.55 5.74 15.08
CA TYR A 78 -0.83 5.27 13.71
C TYR A 78 -0.11 6.06 12.63
N ILE A 79 0.45 7.23 12.95
CA ILE A 79 1.14 8.09 11.98
C ILE A 79 2.54 8.43 12.48
N ALA A 80 3.53 8.32 11.59
CA ALA A 80 4.90 8.71 11.86
C ALA A 80 5.50 9.49 10.70
N THR A 81 6.24 10.54 11.04
CA THR A 81 6.92 11.41 10.07
C THR A 81 8.43 11.50 10.32
N THR A 82 8.90 11.12 11.50
CA THR A 82 10.33 11.11 11.83
C THR A 82 10.90 9.70 11.75
N PRO A 83 12.21 9.54 11.46
CA PRO A 83 12.83 8.22 11.31
C PRO A 83 12.60 7.28 12.49
N ASN A 84 12.77 7.78 13.72
CA ASN A 84 12.58 6.96 14.93
C ASN A 84 11.12 6.54 15.13
N ASN A 85 10.16 7.42 14.83
CA ASN A 85 8.75 7.08 14.93
C ASN A 85 8.32 6.13 13.81
N ILE A 86 8.90 6.27 12.62
CA ILE A 86 8.71 5.32 11.52
C ILE A 86 9.23 3.93 11.93
N ALA A 87 10.44 3.86 12.49
CA ALA A 87 10.99 2.59 13.00
C ALA A 87 10.09 1.96 14.08
N ARG A 88 9.52 2.77 14.98
CA ARG A 88 8.56 2.32 15.98
C ARG A 88 7.31 1.69 15.35
N ILE A 89 6.73 2.33 14.36
CA ILE A 89 5.56 1.79 13.64
C ILE A 89 5.92 0.48 12.93
N ILE A 90 7.06 0.42 12.24
CA ILE A 90 7.49 -0.80 11.55
C ILE A 90 7.65 -1.95 12.53
N ARG A 91 8.32 -1.74 13.66
CA ARG A 91 8.44 -2.76 14.72
C ARG A 91 7.07 -3.25 15.18
N LEU A 92 6.17 -2.33 15.48
CA LEU A 92 4.81 -2.68 15.92
C LEU A 92 4.06 -3.53 14.88
N VAL A 93 4.16 -3.20 13.61
CA VAL A 93 3.51 -3.96 12.53
C VAL A 93 4.13 -5.36 12.37
N VAL A 94 5.46 -5.45 12.41
CA VAL A 94 6.18 -6.73 12.33
C VAL A 94 5.87 -7.61 13.54
N GLU A 95 5.83 -7.06 14.75
CA GLU A 95 5.44 -7.79 15.98
C GLU A 95 4.04 -8.35 15.86
N GLN A 96 3.07 -7.54 15.45
CA GLN A 96 1.69 -8.01 15.23
C GLN A 96 1.62 -9.12 14.17
N MET A 97 2.41 -9.03 13.11
CA MET A 97 2.51 -10.08 12.09
C MET A 97 3.02 -11.39 12.71
N GLN A 98 4.06 -11.34 13.52
CA GLN A 98 4.64 -12.50 14.19
C GLN A 98 3.70 -13.12 15.22
N GLU A 99 3.01 -12.28 16.01
CA GLU A 99 1.98 -12.72 16.96
C GLU A 99 0.84 -13.46 16.26
N ARG A 100 0.39 -12.96 15.10
CA ARG A 100 -0.62 -13.63 14.30
C ARG A 100 -0.15 -14.97 13.77
N TYR A 101 1.08 -15.07 13.29
CA TYR A 101 1.66 -16.34 12.88
C TYR A 101 1.71 -17.35 14.03
N GLN A 102 2.06 -16.90 15.24
CA GLN A 102 2.04 -17.76 16.42
C GLN A 102 0.62 -18.23 16.74
N ALA A 103 -0.35 -17.32 16.79
CA ALA A 103 -1.75 -17.67 17.06
C ALA A 103 -2.33 -18.63 16.02
N MET A 104 -1.98 -18.46 14.74
CA MET A 104 -2.41 -19.34 13.65
C MET A 104 -1.75 -20.72 13.73
N ARG A 105 -0.52 -20.83 14.22
CA ARG A 105 0.13 -22.13 14.51
C ARG A 105 -0.54 -22.86 15.66
N ASP A 106 -0.85 -22.15 16.73
CA ASP A 106 -1.46 -22.71 17.93
C ASP A 106 -2.89 -23.22 17.65
N ASN A 107 -3.58 -22.64 16.69
CA ASN A 107 -4.93 -22.99 16.25
C ASN A 107 -4.94 -23.41 14.78
N PHE A 108 -4.02 -24.26 14.38
CA PHE A 108 -3.79 -24.63 12.98
C PHE A 108 -5.01 -25.29 12.33
N HIS A 109 -5.37 -24.77 11.15
CA HIS A 109 -6.33 -25.38 10.23
C HIS A 109 -5.74 -25.36 8.82
N TYR A 110 -5.70 -26.50 8.16
CA TYR A 110 -5.16 -26.59 6.81
C TYR A 110 -5.89 -25.66 5.84
N GLY A 111 -5.13 -24.86 5.09
CA GLY A 111 -5.67 -23.92 4.10
C GLY A 111 -6.28 -22.65 4.67
N SER A 112 -6.22 -22.43 6.00
CA SER A 112 -6.71 -21.21 6.64
C SER A 112 -5.76 -20.02 6.42
N ASN A 113 -6.32 -18.82 6.44
CA ASN A 113 -5.60 -17.55 6.45
C ASN A 113 -6.02 -16.70 7.66
N PHE A 114 -5.51 -15.48 7.75
CA PHE A 114 -5.79 -14.58 8.87
C PHE A 114 -7.29 -14.33 9.11
N ALA A 115 -8.12 -14.27 8.07
CA ALA A 115 -9.55 -14.03 8.20
C ALA A 115 -10.27 -15.21 8.87
N ASP A 116 -9.84 -16.45 8.60
CA ASP A 116 -10.38 -17.65 9.26
C ASP A 116 -10.09 -17.66 10.77
N HIS A 117 -9.06 -16.97 11.21
CA HIS A 117 -8.71 -16.79 12.62
C HIS A 117 -9.30 -15.52 13.25
N GLY A 118 -10.21 -14.84 12.55
CA GLY A 118 -10.88 -13.63 13.03
C GLY A 118 -10.02 -12.37 13.04
N PHE A 119 -8.86 -12.39 12.40
CA PHE A 119 -8.01 -11.21 12.27
C PHE A 119 -8.52 -10.29 11.15
N LYS A 120 -8.44 -8.99 11.40
CA LYS A 120 -8.72 -7.95 10.42
C LYS A 120 -7.44 -7.55 9.67
N PRO A 121 -7.53 -7.04 8.42
CA PRO A 121 -6.35 -6.58 7.70
C PRO A 121 -5.61 -5.46 8.44
N ILE A 122 -4.28 -5.50 8.38
CA ILE A 122 -3.41 -4.39 8.76
C ILE A 122 -2.76 -3.87 7.49
N TRP A 123 -2.81 -2.57 7.28
CA TRP A 123 -2.16 -1.90 6.17
C TRP A 123 -1.14 -0.89 6.67
N LEU A 124 0.08 -1.02 6.20
CA LEU A 124 1.11 -0.01 6.32
C LEU A 124 1.16 0.79 5.01
N ILE A 125 0.93 2.10 5.10
CA ILE A 125 1.06 3.01 3.97
C ILE A 125 2.36 3.78 4.16
N PHE A 126 3.31 3.61 3.25
CA PHE A 126 4.61 4.26 3.27
C PHE A 126 4.75 5.18 2.06
N ASP A 127 4.63 6.49 2.28
CA ASP A 127 4.80 7.49 1.25
C ASP A 127 6.25 7.96 1.18
N GLU A 128 6.77 8.13 -0.05
CA GLU A 128 8.11 8.65 -0.32
C GLU A 128 9.25 7.91 0.41
N MET A 129 9.29 6.60 0.25
CA MET A 129 10.31 5.75 0.88
C MET A 129 11.74 6.16 0.48
N GLY A 130 11.95 6.66 -0.75
CA GLY A 130 13.24 7.17 -1.20
C GLY A 130 13.74 8.37 -0.38
N ALA A 131 12.84 9.26 0.01
CA ALA A 131 13.20 10.39 0.87
C ALA A 131 13.62 9.92 2.27
N PHE A 132 12.98 8.89 2.80
CA PHE A 132 13.37 8.26 4.07
C PHE A 132 14.78 7.67 3.99
N GLN A 133 15.07 6.89 2.95
CA GLN A 133 16.40 6.30 2.75
C GLN A 133 17.50 7.35 2.57
N ALA A 134 17.20 8.44 1.88
CA ALA A 134 18.12 9.55 1.67
C ALA A 134 18.38 10.42 2.92
N SER A 135 17.56 10.29 3.96
CA SER A 135 17.67 11.11 5.19
C SER A 135 18.84 10.71 6.11
N ALA A 136 19.46 9.55 5.89
CA ALA A 136 20.57 9.08 6.72
C ALA A 136 21.87 9.81 6.43
N THR A 137 22.40 10.48 7.44
CA THR A 137 23.63 11.27 7.33
C THR A 137 24.79 10.69 8.15
N ASP A 138 24.51 9.89 9.17
CA ASP A 138 25.47 9.29 10.08
C ASP A 138 25.22 7.79 10.27
N LYS A 139 26.12 7.12 11.02
CA LYS A 139 26.03 5.68 11.26
C LYS A 139 24.73 5.29 11.96
N LYS A 140 24.32 6.05 12.99
CA LYS A 140 23.13 5.74 13.77
C LYS A 140 21.84 5.87 12.94
N SER A 141 21.72 6.92 12.13
CA SER A 141 20.58 7.09 11.24
C SER A 141 20.54 6.01 10.14
N LYS A 142 21.68 5.56 9.64
CA LYS A 142 21.76 4.42 8.69
C LYS A 142 21.29 3.11 9.33
N GLU A 143 21.61 2.86 10.58
CA GLU A 143 21.12 1.69 11.32
C GLU A 143 19.60 1.69 11.45
N VAL A 144 19.01 2.86 11.76
CA VAL A 144 17.54 3.01 11.82
C VAL A 144 16.89 2.73 10.46
N ILE A 145 17.46 3.25 9.38
CA ILE A 145 16.95 3.00 8.03
C ILE A 145 17.06 1.53 7.66
N THR A 146 18.17 0.87 7.98
CA THR A 146 18.36 -0.56 7.74
C THR A 146 17.31 -1.37 8.49
N GLU A 147 17.05 -1.08 9.77
CA GLU A 147 16.00 -1.74 10.55
C GLU A 147 14.63 -1.60 9.89
N VAL A 148 14.28 -0.40 9.46
CA VAL A 148 13.00 -0.14 8.80
C VAL A 148 12.89 -0.90 7.48
N MET A 149 13.93 -0.88 6.66
CA MET A 149 13.92 -1.60 5.37
C MET A 149 13.86 -3.11 5.55
N ASP A 150 14.51 -3.66 6.56
CA ASP A 150 14.40 -5.08 6.91
C ASP A 150 12.97 -5.46 7.35
N GLY A 151 12.32 -4.61 8.13
CA GLY A 151 10.93 -4.79 8.53
C GLY A 151 9.97 -4.74 7.33
N ILE A 152 10.16 -3.79 6.42
CA ILE A 152 9.38 -3.67 5.18
C ILE A 152 9.55 -4.93 4.33
N LYS A 153 10.76 -5.42 4.18
CA LYS A 153 11.04 -6.67 3.47
C LYS A 153 10.29 -7.86 4.07
N GLN A 154 10.28 -7.99 5.40
CA GLN A 154 9.52 -9.05 6.07
C GLN A 154 8.01 -8.93 5.79
N ILE A 155 7.44 -7.72 5.83
CA ILE A 155 6.02 -7.49 5.52
C ILE A 155 5.72 -7.89 4.07
N ILE A 156 6.54 -7.49 3.12
CA ILE A 156 6.34 -7.81 1.70
C ILE A 156 6.36 -9.32 1.48
N LEU A 157 7.32 -10.03 2.07
CA LEU A 157 7.52 -11.45 1.82
C LEU A 157 6.60 -12.35 2.64
N LEU A 158 6.19 -11.93 3.83
CA LEU A 158 5.49 -12.77 4.79
C LEU A 158 4.09 -12.26 5.18
N GLY A 159 3.74 -11.03 4.85
CA GLY A 159 2.54 -10.38 5.39
C GLY A 159 1.22 -10.99 4.95
N ARG A 160 1.14 -11.48 3.72
CA ARG A 160 -0.12 -11.95 3.10
C ARG A 160 -0.91 -12.92 3.99
N GLN A 161 -0.26 -13.98 4.46
CA GLN A 161 -0.91 -15.04 5.25
C GLN A 161 -1.41 -14.51 6.60
N ALA A 162 -0.68 -13.59 7.20
CA ALA A 162 -1.04 -12.95 8.46
C ALA A 162 -2.00 -11.76 8.31
N GLY A 163 -2.39 -11.40 7.09
CA GLY A 163 -3.25 -10.26 6.82
C GLY A 163 -2.57 -8.90 7.04
N VAL A 164 -1.25 -8.84 6.84
CA VAL A 164 -0.45 -7.61 6.96
C VAL A 164 0.05 -7.21 5.59
N PHE A 165 -0.39 -6.06 5.12
CA PHE A 165 -0.16 -5.57 3.78
C PHE A 165 0.54 -4.22 3.79
N ILE A 166 1.24 -3.90 2.71
CA ILE A 166 1.90 -2.62 2.51
C ILE A 166 1.47 -1.96 1.20
N LEU A 167 1.27 -0.65 1.26
CA LEU A 167 1.19 0.24 0.12
C LEU A 167 2.42 1.14 0.15
N ILE A 168 3.23 1.07 -0.89
CA ILE A 168 4.38 1.94 -1.10
C ILE A 168 4.01 2.95 -2.17
N SER A 169 4.19 4.22 -1.89
CA SER A 169 3.98 5.28 -2.86
C SER A 169 5.21 6.17 -2.98
N ALA A 170 5.44 6.70 -4.16
CA ALA A 170 6.52 7.63 -4.45
C ALA A 170 6.22 8.47 -5.69
N GLN A 171 6.83 9.63 -5.81
CA GLN A 171 6.77 10.40 -7.05
C GLN A 171 7.47 9.64 -8.18
N GLN A 172 8.59 9.00 -7.87
CA GLN A 172 9.37 8.21 -8.80
C GLN A 172 10.01 7.02 -8.08
N ILE A 173 9.91 5.85 -8.69
CA ILE A 173 10.56 4.63 -8.17
C ILE A 173 11.97 4.53 -8.74
N ARG A 174 12.94 4.27 -7.87
CA ARG A 174 14.34 4.06 -8.20
C ARG A 174 14.82 2.70 -7.71
N ALA A 175 15.78 2.11 -8.39
CA ALA A 175 16.34 0.81 -8.03
C ALA A 175 16.93 0.78 -6.61
N GLU A 176 17.53 1.88 -6.18
CA GLU A 176 18.09 2.03 -4.82
C GLU A 176 17.00 2.07 -3.76
N THR A 177 15.80 2.54 -4.10
CA THR A 177 14.65 2.63 -3.19
C THR A 177 13.98 1.29 -3.03
N LEU A 178 13.74 0.60 -4.13
CA LEU A 178 13.01 -0.67 -4.15
C LEU A 178 13.67 -1.58 -5.20
N ASN A 179 14.35 -2.61 -4.74
CA ASN A 179 14.96 -3.58 -5.65
C ASN A 179 13.90 -4.39 -6.41
N THR A 180 14.30 -5.03 -7.49
CA THR A 180 13.41 -5.75 -8.39
C THR A 180 12.70 -6.92 -7.71
N ASP A 181 13.39 -7.62 -6.81
CA ASP A 181 12.82 -8.78 -6.13
C ASP A 181 11.66 -8.38 -5.20
N LEU A 182 11.83 -7.29 -4.45
CA LEU A 182 10.75 -6.75 -3.62
C LEU A 182 9.62 -6.16 -4.45
N ARG A 183 9.93 -5.40 -5.51
CA ARG A 183 8.94 -4.85 -6.43
C ARG A 183 8.03 -5.95 -7.00
N ASP A 184 8.60 -7.05 -7.43
CA ASP A 184 7.86 -8.14 -8.07
C ASP A 184 6.95 -8.89 -7.08
N ASN A 185 7.15 -8.70 -5.78
CA ASN A 185 6.24 -9.17 -4.72
C ASN A 185 5.12 -8.17 -4.36
N LEU A 186 5.12 -6.97 -4.96
CA LEU A 186 4.01 -6.04 -4.87
C LEU A 186 3.04 -6.33 -6.00
N GLY A 187 1.92 -6.99 -5.67
CA GLY A 187 1.03 -7.59 -6.66
C GLY A 187 0.27 -6.58 -7.52
N LEU A 188 -0.18 -5.46 -6.92
CA LEU A 188 -0.82 -4.36 -7.63
C LEU A 188 0.19 -3.24 -7.83
N ARG A 189 0.48 -2.89 -9.08
CA ARG A 189 1.43 -1.83 -9.43
C ARG A 189 0.79 -0.82 -10.36
N ILE A 190 0.86 0.44 -9.99
CA ILE A 190 0.20 1.55 -10.68
C ILE A 190 1.21 2.67 -10.93
N ALA A 191 1.24 3.18 -12.14
CA ALA A 191 1.95 4.40 -12.50
C ALA A 191 0.95 5.43 -13.02
N LEU A 192 0.72 6.50 -12.25
CA LEU A 192 -0.17 7.59 -12.59
C LEU A 192 0.58 8.72 -13.31
N GLY A 193 -0.08 9.29 -14.29
CA GLY A 193 0.51 10.35 -15.11
C GLY A 193 1.51 9.82 -16.13
N GLU A 194 2.04 10.74 -16.91
CA GLU A 194 3.06 10.41 -17.89
C GLU A 194 4.40 10.16 -17.20
N ASN A 195 5.13 9.15 -17.69
CA ASN A 195 6.42 8.79 -17.14
C ASN A 195 7.40 8.46 -18.29
N SER A 196 8.69 8.49 -18.00
CA SER A 196 9.69 7.97 -18.91
C SER A 196 9.59 6.45 -19.07
N ILE A 197 10.12 5.91 -20.15
CA ILE A 197 10.20 4.45 -20.35
C ILE A 197 10.91 3.78 -19.17
N GLU A 198 12.00 4.39 -18.69
CA GLU A 198 12.72 3.90 -17.51
C GLU A 198 11.86 3.95 -16.24
N GLY A 199 11.09 5.01 -16.06
CA GLY A 199 10.15 5.12 -14.94
C GLY A 199 9.10 4.02 -14.96
N TYR A 200 8.53 3.71 -16.12
CA TYR A 200 7.61 2.58 -16.28
C TYR A 200 8.28 1.23 -16.00
N ARG A 201 9.51 1.02 -16.47
CA ARG A 201 10.28 -0.20 -16.19
C ARG A 201 10.57 -0.38 -14.70
N MET A 202 10.83 0.70 -13.98
CA MET A 202 11.02 0.65 -12.53
C MET A 202 9.77 0.19 -11.79
N VAL A 203 8.58 0.56 -12.27
CA VAL A 203 7.30 0.14 -11.68
C VAL A 203 6.92 -1.27 -12.13
N PHE A 204 6.96 -1.55 -13.42
CA PHE A 204 6.34 -2.74 -14.00
C PHE A 204 7.32 -3.87 -14.31
N GLY A 205 8.62 -3.59 -14.46
CA GLY A 205 9.59 -4.60 -14.83
C GLY A 205 9.24 -5.28 -16.16
N THR A 206 9.11 -6.60 -16.15
CA THR A 206 8.74 -7.40 -17.33
C THR A 206 7.29 -7.15 -17.78
N ALA A 207 6.44 -6.58 -16.93
CA ALA A 207 5.08 -6.20 -17.28
C ALA A 207 4.96 -4.81 -17.91
N THR A 208 6.08 -4.16 -18.21
CA THR A 208 6.10 -2.87 -18.91
C THR A 208 5.48 -3.00 -20.29
N PRO A 209 4.50 -2.14 -20.67
CA PRO A 209 3.90 -2.15 -22.00
C PRO A 209 4.93 -1.89 -23.10
N ASP A 210 4.73 -2.47 -24.25
CA ASP A 210 5.59 -2.23 -25.43
C ASP A 210 5.26 -0.89 -26.10
N LYS A 211 4.02 -0.41 -25.94
CA LYS A 211 3.53 0.87 -26.46
C LYS A 211 2.75 1.61 -25.39
N PHE A 212 2.88 2.93 -25.37
CA PHE A 212 2.20 3.81 -24.43
C PHE A 212 1.27 4.78 -25.15
N LYS A 213 0.11 5.04 -24.52
CA LYS A 213 -0.72 6.19 -24.87
C LYS A 213 -0.20 7.41 -24.12
N SER A 214 -0.38 8.59 -24.69
CA SER A 214 -0.21 9.85 -23.96
C SER A 214 -1.22 9.90 -22.80
N ILE A 215 -0.76 10.35 -21.65
CA ILE A 215 -1.57 10.52 -20.44
C ILE A 215 -1.86 12.00 -20.28
N GLU A 216 -3.09 12.41 -20.57
CA GLU A 216 -3.54 13.80 -20.48
C GLU A 216 -4.41 14.04 -19.25
N GLU A 217 -5.16 13.01 -18.83
CA GLU A 217 -6.12 13.12 -17.74
C GLU A 217 -5.46 12.87 -16.39
N LYS A 218 -5.80 13.71 -15.40
CA LYS A 218 -5.41 13.51 -14.01
C LYS A 218 -6.08 12.25 -13.47
N GLY A 219 -5.30 11.37 -12.88
CA GLY A 219 -5.77 10.07 -12.39
C GLY A 219 -5.69 8.95 -13.41
N ALA A 220 -5.27 9.25 -14.65
CA ALA A 220 -4.99 8.25 -15.67
C ALA A 220 -3.54 7.76 -15.59
N GLY A 221 -3.30 6.56 -16.05
CA GLY A 221 -1.99 5.94 -16.06
C GLY A 221 -2.03 4.51 -16.54
N TYR A 222 -1.18 3.69 -15.96
CA TYR A 222 -1.07 2.25 -16.23
C TYR A 222 -1.19 1.44 -14.95
N LEU A 223 -1.87 0.31 -15.05
CA LEU A 223 -2.08 -0.61 -13.95
C LEU A 223 -1.68 -2.03 -14.36
N TYR A 224 -0.93 -2.70 -13.50
CA TYR A 224 -0.68 -4.13 -13.56
C TYR A 224 -1.16 -4.79 -12.27
N MET A 225 -1.92 -5.84 -12.40
CA MET A 225 -2.39 -6.66 -11.28
C MET A 225 -1.99 -8.11 -11.49
N GLN A 226 -1.17 -8.62 -10.59
CA GLN A 226 -0.72 -10.01 -10.60
C GLN A 226 -1.92 -10.96 -10.47
N GLY A 227 -1.94 -12.00 -11.29
CA GLY A 227 -3.04 -12.97 -11.31
C GLY A 227 -4.27 -12.54 -12.12
N SER A 228 -4.24 -11.38 -12.78
CA SER A 228 -5.35 -10.90 -13.63
C SER A 228 -5.43 -11.58 -15.00
N GLY A 229 -4.44 -12.39 -15.36
CA GLY A 229 -4.33 -12.97 -16.71
C GLY A 229 -3.73 -12.03 -17.75
N LYS A 230 -3.37 -10.81 -17.38
CA LYS A 230 -2.67 -9.84 -18.25
C LYS A 230 -1.18 -9.92 -18.02
N GLU A 231 -0.40 -10.09 -19.07
CA GLU A 231 1.07 -10.14 -18.99
C GLU A 231 1.70 -8.74 -18.86
N LYS A 232 1.03 -7.72 -19.38
CA LYS A 232 1.49 -6.33 -19.41
C LYS A 232 0.53 -5.42 -18.70
N ALA A 233 1.07 -4.33 -18.14
CA ALA A 233 0.27 -3.25 -17.60
C ALA A 233 -0.65 -2.66 -18.68
N GLN A 234 -1.87 -2.32 -18.29
CA GLN A 234 -2.90 -1.77 -19.16
C GLN A 234 -3.15 -0.30 -18.82
N TYR A 235 -3.54 0.49 -19.82
CA TYR A 235 -4.07 1.83 -19.59
C TYR A 235 -5.27 1.74 -18.62
N TRP A 236 -5.29 2.64 -17.67
CA TRP A 236 -6.29 2.65 -16.61
C TRP A 236 -6.50 4.07 -16.09
N GLU A 237 -7.68 4.35 -15.65
CA GLU A 237 -8.04 5.60 -14.98
C GLU A 237 -8.56 5.27 -13.58
N SER A 238 -8.05 6.00 -12.58
CA SER A 238 -8.50 5.82 -11.20
C SER A 238 -10.00 6.15 -11.06
N PRO A 239 -10.69 5.49 -10.11
CA PRO A 239 -12.05 5.86 -9.80
C PRO A 239 -12.17 7.36 -9.55
N TYR A 240 -13.14 7.99 -10.18
CA TYR A 240 -13.36 9.42 -10.04
C TYR A 240 -13.86 9.73 -8.62
N LEU A 241 -13.16 10.62 -7.94
CA LEU A 241 -13.65 11.25 -6.72
C LEU A 241 -14.01 12.69 -7.02
N ASP A 242 -15.29 13.01 -6.89
CA ASP A 242 -15.71 14.42 -6.93
C ASP A 242 -15.23 15.11 -5.64
N THR A 243 -14.08 15.75 -5.74
CA THR A 243 -13.45 16.46 -4.61
C THR A 243 -14.27 17.67 -4.13
N THR A 244 -15.28 18.10 -4.88
CA THR A 244 -16.21 19.15 -4.45
C THR A 244 -17.29 18.63 -3.51
N GLN A 245 -17.60 17.33 -3.58
CA GLN A 245 -18.62 16.67 -2.75
C GLN A 245 -18.00 15.69 -1.75
N PHE A 246 -16.80 15.18 -2.02
CA PHE A 246 -16.09 14.22 -1.19
C PHE A 246 -15.13 14.92 -0.22
N ASP A 247 -15.53 14.97 1.04
CA ASP A 247 -14.67 15.45 2.13
C ASP A 247 -13.94 14.26 2.76
N PHE A 248 -12.69 14.09 2.36
CA PHE A 248 -11.84 12.97 2.82
C PHE A 248 -11.70 12.93 4.35
N ILE A 249 -11.51 14.08 5.00
CA ILE A 249 -11.33 14.15 6.45
C ILE A 249 -12.61 13.74 7.18
N LYS A 250 -13.76 14.20 6.69
CA LYS A 250 -15.05 13.83 7.26
C LYS A 250 -15.30 12.32 7.14
N GLU A 251 -15.02 11.74 5.98
CA GLU A 251 -15.12 10.30 5.77
C GLU A 251 -14.15 9.53 6.67
N LEU A 252 -12.90 9.97 6.75
CA LEU A 252 -11.87 9.38 7.61
C LEU A 252 -12.34 9.34 9.08
N GLN A 253 -12.83 10.45 9.61
CA GLN A 253 -13.33 10.57 10.99
C GLN A 253 -14.52 9.64 11.25
N LEU A 254 -15.40 9.45 10.27
CA LEU A 254 -16.56 8.59 10.35
C LEU A 254 -16.18 7.11 10.56
N TYR A 255 -15.12 6.64 9.91
CA TYR A 255 -14.64 5.25 10.05
C TYR A 255 -13.77 5.05 11.30
N ILE A 256 -12.97 6.02 11.69
CA ILE A 256 -12.14 5.93 12.90
C ILE A 256 -12.99 5.88 14.17
N THR A 257 -14.07 6.66 14.23
CA THR A 257 -14.98 6.65 15.39
C THR A 257 -15.81 5.37 15.50
N LYS A 258 -16.04 4.67 14.39
CA LYS A 258 -16.72 3.36 14.40
C LYS A 258 -15.82 2.20 14.84
N SER A 259 -14.50 2.40 14.85
CA SER A 259 -13.50 1.38 15.20
C SER A 259 -13.17 1.36 16.70
N LYS A 260 -13.76 2.25 17.49
CA LYS A 260 -13.72 2.25 18.96
C LYS A 260 -14.94 1.54 19.52
#